data_f46605ef4fa05caecdb401e41557ad89
#
_entry.id   f46605ef4fa05caecdb401e41557ad89
#
_cell.length_a   1.000
_cell.length_b   1.000
_cell.length_c   1.000
_cell.angle_alpha   90.00
_cell.angle_beta   90.00
_cell.angle_gamma   90.00
#
_symmetry.space_group_name_H-M   'P 1'
#
loop_
_entity.id
_entity.type
_entity.pdbx_description
1 polymer ?
#
loop_
_entity_poly.entity_id
_entity_poly.type
_entity_poly.pdbx_seq_one_letter_code
_entity_poly.pdbx_strand_id
1 'polypeptide(L)'
;MTLMKGIQLTAPGQFRLRRDLPLPEPKKGEVRIRVAASGICGTDVHICSGDPSMNGIIAPPVVLGHEFCGHIDKLGDGVDEKKVPLGSYVSAEMHEVCYVCPACRDGAFHACQTTKIRGINLDGAFAEFVCVSASNVVPLPANLPVQVGAILDPLGNAVHTTLKTPIKDRTVAIVGYGPIGAMCGEVASFVGAKHIFLVDVADRALERARTWAKVRGLGDKVTVIDARTPNPVDQVVSATKGGVDVSLEISGHPIGINNAIAMTRAAGNVVHLGLPKADNVTIERFSKNFIFKGLTLHAVIGREMFRTWEQMLDLIQKGMDVHELVSAEMGLDDFGTGVDRFGQGLESKVVLYPNGKPR
;
A
#
# COMPACT_ATOMS: atom_id res chain seq x y z
N MET A 1 25.21 -17.28 19.90
CA MET A 1 23.95 -16.68 19.41
C MET A 1 23.83 -16.99 17.95
N THR A 2 22.68 -17.44 17.48
CA THR A 2 22.41 -17.59 16.04
C THR A 2 22.26 -16.21 15.43
N LEU A 3 22.84 -16.01 14.23
CA LEU A 3 22.82 -14.73 13.53
C LEU A 3 21.97 -14.83 12.26
N MET A 4 21.47 -13.67 11.78
CA MET A 4 20.68 -13.58 10.55
C MET A 4 21.12 -12.39 9.69
N LYS A 5 20.72 -12.42 8.40
CA LYS A 5 20.82 -11.27 7.49
C LYS A 5 19.65 -10.33 7.66
N GLY A 6 19.91 -9.02 7.46
CA GLY A 6 18.86 -8.01 7.39
C GLY A 6 19.40 -6.65 6.95
N ILE A 7 18.50 -5.80 6.49
CA ILE A 7 18.78 -4.40 6.14
C ILE A 7 18.52 -3.54 7.37
N GLN A 8 19.58 -3.01 7.95
CA GLN A 8 19.50 -2.15 9.12
C GLN A 8 19.74 -0.68 8.75
N LEU A 9 18.81 0.18 9.11
CA LEU A 9 19.03 1.62 9.13
C LEU A 9 19.86 1.95 10.38
N THR A 10 21.02 2.60 10.19
CA THR A 10 21.95 2.93 11.29
C THR A 10 21.90 4.41 11.67
N ALA A 11 21.51 5.27 10.72
CA ALA A 11 21.24 6.69 10.88
C ALA A 11 20.29 7.13 9.75
N PRO A 12 19.66 8.32 9.80
CA PRO A 12 18.83 8.81 8.70
C PRO A 12 19.55 8.75 7.35
N GLY A 13 18.95 8.07 6.37
CA GLY A 13 19.53 7.84 5.04
C GLY A 13 20.71 6.85 4.98
N GLN A 14 21.11 6.27 6.10
CA GLN A 14 22.24 5.33 6.14
C GLN A 14 21.77 3.92 6.50
N PHE A 15 21.65 3.07 5.50
CA PHE A 15 21.28 1.67 5.69
C PHE A 15 22.43 0.74 5.27
N ARG A 16 22.45 -0.45 5.86
CA ARG A 16 23.46 -1.49 5.57
C ARG A 16 22.83 -2.87 5.55
N LEU A 17 23.28 -3.70 4.62
CA LEU A 17 23.10 -5.14 4.73
C LEU A 17 24.00 -5.66 5.85
N ARG A 18 23.40 -6.17 6.92
CA ARG A 18 24.06 -6.83 8.04
C ARG A 18 23.90 -8.33 7.89
N ARG A 19 24.94 -9.09 8.24
CA ARG A 19 24.93 -10.58 8.27
C ARG A 19 25.17 -11.12 9.67
N ASP A 20 25.22 -10.23 10.63
CA ASP A 20 25.54 -10.44 12.02
C ASP A 20 24.47 -9.88 12.97
N LEU A 21 23.24 -9.72 12.48
CA LEU A 21 22.12 -9.37 13.33
C LEU A 21 21.76 -10.57 14.23
N PRO A 22 21.44 -10.37 15.51
CA PRO A 22 20.96 -11.45 16.36
C PRO A 22 19.63 -11.99 15.80
N LEU A 23 19.49 -13.33 15.76
CA LEU A 23 18.22 -13.95 15.44
C LEU A 23 17.19 -13.52 16.51
N PRO A 24 16.05 -12.88 16.14
CA PRO A 24 15.11 -12.38 17.13
C PRO A 24 14.39 -13.52 17.82
N GLU A 25 14.21 -13.38 19.14
CA GLU A 25 13.41 -14.31 19.94
C GLU A 25 12.03 -13.71 20.19
N PRO A 26 10.93 -14.45 19.90
CA PRO A 26 9.58 -13.95 20.10
C PRO A 26 9.31 -13.78 21.59
N LYS A 27 8.82 -12.61 21.99
CA LYS A 27 8.39 -12.32 23.35
C LYS A 27 7.04 -13.00 23.65
N LYS A 28 6.57 -12.86 24.88
CA LYS A 28 5.22 -13.30 25.26
C LYS A 28 4.16 -12.67 24.34
N GLY A 29 3.34 -13.53 23.71
CA GLY A 29 2.30 -13.11 22.78
C GLY A 29 2.79 -12.77 21.37
N GLU A 30 4.09 -12.93 21.08
CA GLU A 30 4.65 -12.77 19.73
C GLU A 30 4.90 -14.11 19.04
N VAL A 31 5.01 -14.08 17.73
CA VAL A 31 5.52 -15.19 16.92
C VAL A 31 6.71 -14.73 16.10
N ARG A 32 7.64 -15.64 15.83
CA ARG A 32 8.71 -15.44 14.85
C ARG A 32 8.28 -16.03 13.51
N ILE A 33 8.45 -15.26 12.46
CA ILE A 33 8.13 -15.65 11.09
C ILE A 33 9.43 -15.71 10.30
N ARG A 34 9.66 -16.82 9.58
CA ARG A 34 10.70 -16.91 8.56
C ARG A 34 10.16 -16.24 7.31
N VAL A 35 10.75 -15.12 6.92
CA VAL A 35 10.28 -14.30 5.80
C VAL A 35 10.52 -15.01 4.49
N ALA A 36 9.46 -15.25 3.73
CA ALA A 36 9.54 -15.84 2.39
C ALA A 36 9.79 -14.77 1.32
N ALA A 37 9.08 -13.65 1.41
CA ALA A 37 9.24 -12.51 0.52
C ALA A 37 8.84 -11.21 1.23
N SER A 38 9.40 -10.08 0.80
CA SER A 38 9.12 -8.75 1.35
C SER A 38 9.08 -7.69 0.25
N GLY A 39 8.11 -6.77 0.30
CA GLY A 39 7.92 -5.72 -0.70
C GLY A 39 8.60 -4.41 -0.34
N ILE A 40 9.16 -3.70 -1.33
CA ILE A 40 9.66 -2.33 -1.15
C ILE A 40 8.50 -1.33 -1.31
N CYS A 41 8.40 -0.40 -0.36
CA CYS A 41 7.40 0.66 -0.32
C CYS A 41 8.00 2.05 -0.66
N GLY A 42 7.15 3.00 -1.05
CA GLY A 42 7.55 4.41 -1.17
C GLY A 42 8.10 5.00 0.12
N THR A 43 7.59 4.56 1.26
CA THR A 43 8.10 4.94 2.59
C THR A 43 9.57 4.52 2.77
N ASP A 44 9.96 3.35 2.28
CA ASP A 44 11.37 2.90 2.36
C ASP A 44 12.29 3.79 1.53
N VAL A 45 11.82 4.30 0.38
CA VAL A 45 12.58 5.27 -0.44
C VAL A 45 12.82 6.56 0.35
N HIS A 46 11.79 7.11 1.01
CA HIS A 46 11.93 8.30 1.86
C HIS A 46 12.90 8.06 3.03
N ILE A 47 12.81 6.91 3.68
CA ILE A 47 13.72 6.52 4.78
C ILE A 47 15.16 6.42 4.28
N CYS A 48 15.38 5.70 3.17
CA CYS A 48 16.71 5.45 2.62
C CYS A 48 17.36 6.69 2.00
N SER A 49 16.56 7.66 1.52
CA SER A 49 17.07 8.94 1.03
C SER A 49 17.35 9.95 2.15
N GLY A 50 16.98 9.65 3.40
CA GLY A 50 17.10 10.59 4.51
C GLY A 50 16.13 11.77 4.41
N ASP A 51 14.96 11.56 3.81
CA ASP A 51 13.93 12.60 3.65
C ASP A 51 13.56 13.20 5.01
N PRO A 52 13.62 14.54 5.16
CA PRO A 52 13.28 15.22 6.42
C PRO A 52 11.87 14.91 6.94
N SER A 53 10.92 14.51 6.09
CA SER A 53 9.57 14.10 6.51
C SER A 53 9.57 12.89 7.43
N MET A 54 10.66 12.09 7.40
CA MET A 54 10.83 10.92 8.28
C MET A 54 11.44 11.24 9.63
N ASN A 55 11.87 12.49 9.87
CA ASN A 55 12.46 12.91 11.13
C ASN A 55 11.44 12.82 12.27
N GLY A 56 11.86 12.21 13.39
CA GLY A 56 10.99 11.98 14.55
C GLY A 56 9.99 10.82 14.39
N ILE A 57 9.85 10.26 13.17
CA ILE A 57 9.02 9.07 12.91
C ILE A 57 9.87 7.82 13.06
N ILE A 58 11.07 7.80 12.48
CA ILE A 58 11.97 6.63 12.53
C ILE A 58 13.09 6.84 13.57
N ALA A 59 13.41 5.80 14.31
CA ALA A 59 14.44 5.82 15.38
C ALA A 59 15.50 4.74 15.13
N PRO A 60 16.59 5.06 14.40
CA PRO A 60 17.70 4.11 14.23
C PRO A 60 18.39 3.78 15.57
N PRO A 61 19.00 2.55 15.73
CA PRO A 61 19.07 1.50 14.70
C PRO A 61 17.78 0.69 14.63
N VAL A 62 17.31 0.37 13.40
CA VAL A 62 16.12 -0.45 13.19
C VAL A 62 16.27 -1.28 11.90
N VAL A 63 15.78 -2.52 11.90
CA VAL A 63 15.64 -3.32 10.69
C VAL A 63 14.44 -2.84 9.90
N LEU A 64 14.63 -2.52 8.62
CA LEU A 64 13.57 -1.98 7.76
C LEU A 64 12.61 -3.06 7.26
N GLY A 65 11.55 -2.62 6.53
CA GLY A 65 10.58 -3.47 5.82
C GLY A 65 9.30 -3.73 6.61
N HIS A 66 8.17 -3.36 5.99
CA HIS A 66 6.83 -3.47 6.61
C HIS A 66 5.80 -4.19 5.72
N GLU A 67 6.21 -4.70 4.58
CA GLU A 67 5.39 -5.47 3.64
C GLU A 67 6.03 -6.86 3.49
N PHE A 68 5.34 -7.95 3.84
CA PHE A 68 5.96 -9.27 3.77
C PHE A 68 4.96 -10.41 3.83
N CYS A 69 5.43 -11.61 3.51
CA CYS A 69 4.82 -12.89 3.87
C CYS A 69 5.89 -13.90 4.28
N GLY A 70 5.48 -14.97 4.95
CA GLY A 70 6.42 -15.99 5.38
C GLY A 70 5.71 -17.15 6.12
N HIS A 71 6.50 -17.93 6.85
CA HIS A 71 5.99 -19.07 7.58
C HIS A 71 6.33 -18.94 9.06
N ILE A 72 5.37 -19.29 9.93
CA ILE A 72 5.56 -19.31 11.38
C ILE A 72 6.70 -20.27 11.73
N ASP A 73 7.77 -19.76 12.33
CA ASP A 73 8.97 -20.51 12.67
C ASP A 73 9.04 -20.85 14.17
N LYS A 74 8.56 -19.92 15.01
CA LYS A 74 8.60 -20.10 16.48
C LYS A 74 7.46 -19.33 17.15
N LEU A 75 6.89 -19.92 18.20
CA LEU A 75 5.88 -19.27 19.05
C LEU A 75 6.54 -18.75 20.32
N GLY A 76 6.16 -17.56 20.75
CA GLY A 76 6.49 -17.03 22.07
C GLY A 76 5.52 -17.54 23.14
N ASP A 77 5.87 -17.29 24.40
CA ASP A 77 5.05 -17.72 25.53
C ASP A 77 3.62 -17.16 25.44
N GLY A 78 2.64 -18.01 25.77
CA GLY A 78 1.23 -17.64 25.80
C GLY A 78 0.53 -17.55 24.43
N VAL A 79 1.22 -17.89 23.35
CA VAL A 79 0.58 -18.01 22.02
C VAL A 79 -0.13 -19.35 21.90
N ASP A 80 -1.39 -19.31 21.47
CA ASP A 80 -2.20 -20.51 21.21
C ASP A 80 -1.85 -21.09 19.83
N GLU A 81 -1.11 -22.20 19.81
CA GLU A 81 -0.69 -22.88 18.58
C GLU A 81 -1.89 -23.34 17.72
N LYS A 82 -3.06 -23.57 18.31
CA LYS A 82 -4.26 -23.95 17.52
C LYS A 82 -4.76 -22.79 16.65
N LYS A 83 -4.52 -21.53 17.09
CA LYS A 83 -4.90 -20.33 16.34
C LYS A 83 -3.81 -19.91 15.35
N VAL A 84 -2.54 -20.16 15.69
CA VAL A 84 -1.38 -19.75 14.90
C VAL A 84 -0.41 -20.93 14.79
N PRO A 85 -0.73 -21.96 13.97
CA PRO A 85 0.06 -23.17 13.89
C PRO A 85 1.47 -22.93 13.34
N LEU A 86 2.46 -23.65 13.88
CA LEU A 86 3.83 -23.69 13.33
C LEU A 86 3.80 -24.09 11.85
N GLY A 87 4.64 -23.48 11.03
CA GLY A 87 4.73 -23.72 9.59
C GLY A 87 3.62 -23.07 8.75
N SER A 88 2.59 -22.48 9.37
CA SER A 88 1.53 -21.78 8.62
C SER A 88 2.08 -20.67 7.75
N TYR A 89 1.56 -20.58 6.50
CA TYR A 89 1.83 -19.48 5.60
C TYR A 89 1.02 -18.25 5.99
N VAL A 90 1.68 -17.15 6.25
CA VAL A 90 1.08 -15.97 6.85
C VAL A 90 1.66 -14.66 6.29
N SER A 91 0.91 -13.59 6.42
CA SER A 91 1.40 -12.22 6.54
C SER A 91 1.04 -11.68 7.92
N ALA A 92 1.26 -10.41 8.18
CA ALA A 92 0.82 -9.77 9.40
C ALA A 92 0.50 -8.29 9.20
N GLU A 93 -0.42 -7.79 10.02
CA GLU A 93 -0.60 -6.36 10.19
C GLU A 93 0.61 -5.78 10.94
N MET A 94 1.35 -4.89 10.29
CA MET A 94 2.60 -4.35 10.83
C MET A 94 2.41 -3.17 11.78
N HIS A 95 1.17 -2.71 11.96
CA HIS A 95 0.83 -1.67 12.92
C HIS A 95 0.54 -2.28 14.29
N GLU A 96 1.30 -1.86 15.29
CA GLU A 96 1.07 -2.17 16.70
C GLU A 96 0.26 -1.03 17.32
N VAL A 97 -0.96 -1.30 17.78
CA VAL A 97 -1.88 -0.29 18.29
C VAL A 97 -2.12 -0.42 19.78
N CYS A 98 -2.58 0.64 20.44
CA CYS A 98 -2.70 0.67 21.91
C CYS A 98 -3.98 0.04 22.45
N TYR A 99 -5.01 -0.18 21.65
CA TYR A 99 -6.35 -0.69 22.01
C TYR A 99 -7.13 0.14 23.05
N VAL A 100 -6.60 1.30 23.50
CA VAL A 100 -7.20 2.07 24.61
C VAL A 100 -7.52 3.54 24.27
N CYS A 101 -6.93 4.11 23.20
CA CYS A 101 -7.25 5.48 22.78
C CYS A 101 -8.66 5.56 22.19
N PRO A 102 -9.25 6.75 22.03
CA PRO A 102 -10.60 6.91 21.49
C PRO A 102 -10.80 6.19 20.14
N ALA A 103 -9.87 6.40 19.19
CA ALA A 103 -9.95 5.74 17.89
C ALA A 103 -9.97 4.19 18.01
N CYS A 104 -9.14 3.62 18.89
CA CYS A 104 -9.12 2.18 19.12
C CYS A 104 -10.42 1.68 19.76
N ARG A 105 -10.99 2.43 20.70
CA ARG A 105 -12.29 2.08 21.35
C ARG A 105 -13.43 2.07 20.35
N ASP A 106 -13.36 2.92 19.33
CA ASP A 106 -14.34 3.01 18.24
C ASP A 106 -14.08 1.99 17.12
N GLY A 107 -13.04 1.12 17.28
CA GLY A 107 -12.65 0.14 16.26
C GLY A 107 -11.85 0.71 15.09
N ALA A 108 -11.55 2.01 15.10
CA ALA A 108 -10.73 2.68 14.08
C ALA A 108 -9.22 2.53 14.39
N PHE A 109 -8.74 1.28 14.49
CA PHE A 109 -7.38 0.95 14.88
C PHE A 109 -6.32 1.60 13.98
N HIS A 110 -6.59 1.76 12.68
CA HIS A 110 -5.73 2.43 11.70
C HIS A 110 -5.47 3.91 12.02
N ALA A 111 -6.29 4.53 12.86
CA ALA A 111 -6.14 5.91 13.34
C ALA A 111 -5.64 5.97 14.80
N CYS A 112 -4.99 4.92 15.29
CA CYS A 112 -4.44 4.88 16.65
C CYS A 112 -3.41 5.98 16.86
N GLN A 113 -3.57 6.77 17.93
CA GLN A 113 -2.72 7.94 18.23
C GLN A 113 -1.28 7.57 18.59
N THR A 114 -1.03 6.34 19.04
CA THR A 114 0.29 5.86 19.49
C THR A 114 0.73 4.64 18.71
N THR A 115 0.28 4.52 17.46
CA THR A 115 0.67 3.39 16.61
C THR A 115 2.18 3.33 16.45
N LYS A 116 2.72 2.12 16.44
CA LYS A 116 4.10 1.83 16.04
C LYS A 116 4.06 0.89 14.86
N ILE A 117 4.95 1.09 13.90
CA ILE A 117 5.00 0.30 12.68
C ILE A 117 6.30 -0.48 12.67
N ARG A 118 6.23 -1.80 12.48
CA ARG A 118 7.42 -2.64 12.27
C ARG A 118 8.05 -2.29 10.93
N GLY A 119 9.37 -2.23 10.90
CA GLY A 119 10.13 -1.72 9.78
C GLY A 119 10.31 -0.18 9.77
N ILE A 120 9.71 0.52 10.74
CA ILE A 120 9.85 1.98 10.93
C ILE A 120 10.22 2.31 12.39
N ASN A 121 9.38 1.93 13.35
CA ASN A 121 9.60 2.17 14.79
C ASN A 121 10.13 0.93 15.53
N LEU A 122 9.89 -0.24 14.98
CA LEU A 122 10.29 -1.56 15.49
C LEU A 122 10.92 -2.33 14.33
N ASP A 123 11.74 -3.35 14.65
CA ASP A 123 12.37 -4.19 13.64
C ASP A 123 11.35 -4.84 12.72
N GLY A 124 11.66 -4.80 11.41
CA GLY A 124 10.83 -5.20 10.31
C GLY A 124 11.33 -6.42 9.54
N ALA A 125 10.81 -6.58 8.31
CA ALA A 125 10.87 -7.80 7.53
C ALA A 125 11.87 -7.78 6.36
N PHE A 126 12.70 -6.74 6.20
CA PHE A 126 13.87 -6.85 5.32
C PHE A 126 14.99 -7.63 6.02
N ALA A 127 14.63 -8.83 6.50
CA ALA A 127 15.50 -9.75 7.21
C ALA A 127 15.03 -11.19 7.00
N GLU A 128 15.88 -12.16 7.36
CA GLU A 128 15.51 -13.57 7.26
C GLU A 128 14.37 -13.96 8.18
N PHE A 129 14.25 -13.26 9.33
CA PHE A 129 13.18 -13.49 10.32
C PHE A 129 12.68 -12.16 10.88
N VAL A 130 11.41 -12.14 11.27
CA VAL A 130 10.76 -11.03 11.97
C VAL A 130 9.87 -11.58 13.10
N CYS A 131 9.80 -10.85 14.22
CA CYS A 131 8.82 -11.13 15.28
C CYS A 131 7.67 -10.14 15.19
N VAL A 132 6.43 -10.65 15.31
CA VAL A 132 5.20 -9.85 15.28
C VAL A 132 4.26 -10.32 16.39
N SER A 133 3.34 -9.46 16.82
CA SER A 133 2.25 -9.85 17.72
C SER A 133 1.41 -10.97 17.10
N ALA A 134 1.15 -12.04 17.84
CA ALA A 134 0.34 -13.17 17.36
C ALA A 134 -1.07 -12.74 16.95
N SER A 135 -1.62 -11.69 17.58
CA SER A 135 -2.91 -11.09 17.23
C SER A 135 -2.92 -10.38 15.87
N ASN A 136 -1.75 -10.03 15.36
CA ASN A 136 -1.60 -9.33 14.08
C ASN A 136 -1.36 -10.28 12.91
N VAL A 137 -1.18 -11.58 13.18
CA VAL A 137 -0.94 -12.59 12.15
C VAL A 137 -2.20 -12.78 11.30
N VAL A 138 -2.02 -12.77 9.99
CA VAL A 138 -3.06 -13.01 9.00
C VAL A 138 -2.72 -14.29 8.22
N PRO A 139 -3.48 -15.39 8.39
CA PRO A 139 -3.31 -16.60 7.61
C PRO A 139 -3.54 -16.34 6.12
N LEU A 140 -2.68 -16.87 5.28
CA LEU A 140 -2.77 -16.76 3.83
C LEU A 140 -3.18 -18.09 3.19
N PRO A 141 -3.91 -18.07 2.06
CA PRO A 141 -4.16 -19.27 1.28
C PRO A 141 -2.85 -19.96 0.88
N ALA A 142 -2.77 -21.27 1.07
CA ALA A 142 -1.53 -22.03 0.81
C ALA A 142 -1.05 -21.95 -0.64
N ASN A 143 -1.96 -21.70 -1.58
CA ASN A 143 -1.69 -21.54 -3.00
C ASN A 143 -1.43 -20.08 -3.43
N LEU A 144 -1.44 -19.12 -2.51
CA LEU A 144 -1.15 -17.73 -2.83
C LEU A 144 0.35 -17.56 -3.14
N PRO A 145 0.73 -17.08 -4.33
CA PRO A 145 2.13 -16.85 -4.65
C PRO A 145 2.81 -15.91 -3.64
N VAL A 146 4.04 -16.20 -3.25
CA VAL A 146 4.75 -15.40 -2.24
C VAL A 146 4.98 -13.95 -2.69
N GLN A 147 5.08 -13.70 -3.99
CA GLN A 147 5.18 -12.36 -4.57
C GLN A 147 3.92 -11.54 -4.26
N VAL A 148 2.75 -12.17 -4.38
CA VAL A 148 1.46 -11.55 -4.04
C VAL A 148 1.35 -11.37 -2.53
N GLY A 149 1.74 -12.40 -1.75
CA GLY A 149 1.77 -12.33 -0.28
C GLY A 149 2.61 -11.17 0.25
N ALA A 150 3.72 -10.85 -0.44
CA ALA A 150 4.62 -9.75 -0.07
C ALA A 150 4.07 -8.34 -0.32
N ILE A 151 3.02 -8.19 -1.14
CA ILE A 151 2.45 -6.88 -1.51
C ILE A 151 1.04 -6.65 -0.96
N LEU A 152 0.59 -7.48 -0.02
CA LEU A 152 -0.76 -7.36 0.57
C LEU A 152 -0.92 -6.10 1.41
N ASP A 153 0.14 -5.60 2.00
CA ASP A 153 0.12 -4.34 2.75
C ASP A 153 -0.36 -3.17 1.87
N PRO A 154 0.32 -2.79 0.78
CA PRO A 154 -0.14 -1.71 -0.10
C PRO A 154 -1.43 -2.08 -0.84
N LEU A 155 -1.67 -3.33 -1.18
CA LEU A 155 -2.95 -3.76 -1.76
C LEU A 155 -4.10 -3.50 -0.80
N GLY A 156 -3.91 -3.72 0.50
CA GLY A 156 -4.89 -3.37 1.52
C GLY A 156 -5.22 -1.88 1.54
N ASN A 157 -4.20 -1.00 1.40
CA ASN A 157 -4.43 0.44 1.29
C ASN A 157 -5.28 0.78 0.05
N ALA A 158 -5.01 0.13 -1.08
CA ALA A 158 -5.79 0.29 -2.30
C ALA A 158 -7.24 -0.23 -2.16
N VAL A 159 -7.42 -1.38 -1.50
CA VAL A 159 -8.76 -1.95 -1.22
C VAL A 159 -9.55 -1.01 -0.31
N HIS A 160 -8.97 -0.54 0.81
CA HIS A 160 -9.62 0.42 1.70
C HIS A 160 -10.04 1.70 0.95
N THR A 161 -9.13 2.25 0.15
CA THR A 161 -9.40 3.47 -0.61
C THR A 161 -10.50 3.26 -1.65
N THR A 162 -10.40 2.21 -2.44
CA THR A 162 -11.34 1.95 -3.54
C THR A 162 -12.73 1.58 -3.02
N LEU A 163 -12.80 0.80 -1.95
CA LEU A 163 -14.08 0.34 -1.38
C LEU A 163 -14.65 1.26 -0.29
N LYS A 164 -14.04 2.43 -0.06
CA LYS A 164 -14.57 3.42 0.90
C LYS A 164 -15.97 3.89 0.53
N THR A 165 -16.30 3.86 -0.75
CA THR A 165 -17.61 4.16 -1.31
C THR A 165 -18.03 3.07 -2.30
N PRO A 166 -19.30 2.90 -2.63
CA PRO A 166 -19.75 1.95 -3.65
C PRO A 166 -19.13 2.26 -5.03
N ILE A 167 -18.50 1.26 -5.65
CA ILE A 167 -17.79 1.37 -6.94
C ILE A 167 -18.51 0.63 -8.06
N LYS A 168 -19.21 -0.46 -7.77
CA LYS A 168 -19.92 -1.25 -8.79
C LYS A 168 -20.88 -0.37 -9.57
N ASP A 169 -20.84 -0.49 -10.90
CA ASP A 169 -21.65 0.27 -11.86
C ASP A 169 -21.44 1.81 -11.81
N ARG A 170 -20.34 2.28 -11.20
CA ARG A 170 -19.99 3.70 -11.07
C ARG A 170 -18.85 4.08 -12.01
N THR A 171 -18.83 5.35 -12.39
CA THR A 171 -17.68 5.97 -13.07
C THR A 171 -16.66 6.41 -12.03
N VAL A 172 -15.38 6.06 -12.24
CA VAL A 172 -14.28 6.28 -11.29
C VAL A 172 -13.15 7.04 -11.97
N ALA A 173 -12.61 8.07 -11.33
CA ALA A 173 -11.33 8.67 -11.72
C ALA A 173 -10.26 8.29 -10.68
N ILE A 174 -9.12 7.80 -11.12
CA ILE A 174 -7.95 7.51 -10.28
C ILE A 174 -6.86 8.52 -10.66
N VAL A 175 -6.56 9.44 -9.74
CA VAL A 175 -5.58 10.51 -9.94
C VAL A 175 -4.29 10.11 -9.25
N GLY A 176 -3.25 9.83 -10.05
CA GLY A 176 -2.01 9.20 -9.66
C GLY A 176 -2.03 7.69 -9.94
N TYR A 177 -1.26 7.25 -10.95
CA TYR A 177 -1.15 5.84 -11.35
C TYR A 177 0.23 5.26 -11.00
N GLY A 178 0.71 5.58 -9.78
CA GLY A 178 1.80 4.88 -9.11
C GLY A 178 1.37 3.48 -8.64
N PRO A 179 2.19 2.80 -7.82
CA PRO A 179 1.87 1.43 -7.36
C PRO A 179 0.48 1.28 -6.74
N ILE A 180 0.11 2.19 -5.82
CA ILE A 180 -1.22 2.15 -5.17
C ILE A 180 -2.33 2.46 -6.17
N GLY A 181 -2.14 3.44 -7.07
CA GLY A 181 -3.13 3.75 -8.11
C GLY A 181 -3.37 2.59 -9.07
N ALA A 182 -2.32 1.84 -9.42
CA ALA A 182 -2.44 0.62 -10.22
C ALA A 182 -3.24 -0.46 -9.46
N MET A 183 -2.97 -0.67 -8.18
CA MET A 183 -3.76 -1.55 -7.32
C MET A 183 -5.23 -1.10 -7.21
N CYS A 184 -5.50 0.21 -7.08
CA CYS A 184 -6.86 0.74 -7.10
C CYS A 184 -7.57 0.45 -8.45
N GLY A 185 -6.84 0.53 -9.57
CA GLY A 185 -7.34 0.16 -10.90
C GLY A 185 -7.78 -1.29 -10.97
N GLU A 186 -6.96 -2.22 -10.45
CA GLU A 186 -7.30 -3.66 -10.37
C GLU A 186 -8.55 -3.87 -9.51
N VAL A 187 -8.60 -3.29 -8.31
CA VAL A 187 -9.75 -3.41 -7.43
C VAL A 187 -11.01 -2.84 -8.08
N ALA A 188 -10.97 -1.61 -8.62
CA ALA A 188 -12.11 -0.96 -9.24
C ALA A 188 -12.65 -1.74 -10.44
N SER A 189 -11.74 -2.27 -11.28
CA SER A 189 -12.09 -3.12 -12.43
C SER A 189 -12.75 -4.41 -11.98
N PHE A 190 -12.15 -5.10 -11.01
CA PHE A 190 -12.62 -6.39 -10.50
C PHE A 190 -14.01 -6.30 -9.85
N VAL A 191 -14.25 -5.24 -9.07
CA VAL A 191 -15.57 -5.04 -8.42
C VAL A 191 -16.63 -4.48 -9.37
N GLY A 192 -16.31 -4.24 -10.64
CA GLY A 192 -17.24 -3.89 -11.68
C GLY A 192 -17.53 -2.38 -11.80
N ALA A 193 -16.50 -1.53 -11.70
CA ALA A 193 -16.64 -0.13 -12.11
C ALA A 193 -17.14 -0.03 -13.54
N LYS A 194 -18.07 0.90 -13.79
CA LYS A 194 -18.66 1.11 -15.12
C LYS A 194 -17.64 1.65 -16.12
N HIS A 195 -16.83 2.60 -15.68
CA HIS A 195 -15.74 3.20 -16.46
C HIS A 195 -14.68 3.77 -15.52
N ILE A 196 -13.41 3.61 -15.86
CA ILE A 196 -12.26 4.06 -15.06
C ILE A 196 -11.45 5.07 -15.89
N PHE A 197 -11.26 6.28 -15.37
CA PHE A 197 -10.35 7.27 -15.88
C PHE A 197 -9.05 7.22 -15.08
N LEU A 198 -7.94 6.93 -15.75
CA LEU A 198 -6.61 6.89 -15.13
C LEU A 198 -5.86 8.16 -15.50
N VAL A 199 -5.52 8.97 -14.50
CA VAL A 199 -4.97 10.33 -14.70
C VAL A 199 -3.59 10.40 -14.07
N ASP A 200 -2.55 10.69 -14.87
CA ASP A 200 -1.18 10.85 -14.37
C ASP A 200 -0.40 11.84 -15.23
N VAL A 201 0.79 12.25 -14.77
CA VAL A 201 1.73 13.12 -15.49
C VAL A 201 2.98 12.38 -15.96
N ALA A 202 3.28 11.22 -15.40
CA ALA A 202 4.51 10.48 -15.68
C ALA A 202 4.30 9.55 -16.90
N ASP A 203 5.16 9.67 -17.92
CA ASP A 203 5.05 8.87 -19.16
C ASP A 203 5.01 7.36 -18.85
N ARG A 204 5.85 6.88 -17.94
CA ARG A 204 5.89 5.47 -17.53
C ARG A 204 4.59 5.01 -16.84
N ALA A 205 3.98 5.86 -16.02
CA ALA A 205 2.70 5.56 -15.39
C ALA A 205 1.59 5.46 -16.44
N LEU A 206 1.56 6.41 -17.37
CA LEU A 206 0.61 6.42 -18.48
C LEU A 206 0.77 5.21 -19.42
N GLU A 207 2.00 4.80 -19.70
CA GLU A 207 2.30 3.60 -20.49
C GLU A 207 1.87 2.33 -19.77
N ARG A 208 2.19 2.19 -18.48
CA ARG A 208 1.71 1.07 -17.65
C ARG A 208 0.18 1.00 -17.62
N ALA A 209 -0.49 2.15 -17.47
CA ALA A 209 -1.94 2.22 -17.49
C ALA A 209 -2.54 1.72 -18.81
N ARG A 210 -1.97 2.13 -19.96
CA ARG A 210 -2.40 1.65 -21.28
C ARG A 210 -2.14 0.16 -21.47
N THR A 211 -0.96 -0.30 -21.06
CA THR A 211 -0.59 -1.71 -21.13
C THR A 211 -1.53 -2.57 -20.27
N TRP A 212 -1.78 -2.15 -19.04
CA TRP A 212 -2.73 -2.81 -18.14
C TRP A 212 -4.13 -2.91 -18.75
N ALA A 213 -4.67 -1.80 -19.23
CA ALA A 213 -5.99 -1.78 -19.85
C ALA A 213 -6.07 -2.73 -21.06
N LYS A 214 -5.02 -2.80 -21.89
CA LYS A 214 -4.91 -3.70 -23.03
C LYS A 214 -4.85 -5.17 -22.61
N VAL A 215 -3.96 -5.51 -21.68
CA VAL A 215 -3.76 -6.90 -21.20
C VAL A 215 -5.04 -7.43 -20.53
N ARG A 216 -5.72 -6.60 -19.76
CA ARG A 216 -7.00 -6.97 -19.11
C ARG A 216 -8.21 -6.91 -20.05
N GLY A 217 -8.05 -6.53 -21.32
CA GLY A 217 -9.16 -6.41 -22.26
C GLY A 217 -10.18 -5.31 -21.90
N LEU A 218 -9.74 -4.24 -21.26
CA LEU A 218 -10.59 -3.16 -20.72
C LEU A 218 -10.69 -1.94 -21.65
N GLY A 219 -10.37 -2.06 -22.93
CA GLY A 219 -10.26 -0.92 -23.84
C GLY A 219 -11.48 0.01 -23.84
N ASP A 220 -12.69 -0.55 -23.76
CA ASP A 220 -13.94 0.23 -23.75
C ASP A 220 -14.31 0.75 -22.35
N LYS A 221 -13.62 0.29 -21.29
CA LYS A 221 -13.94 0.63 -19.90
C LYS A 221 -12.87 1.48 -19.22
N VAL A 222 -11.75 1.74 -19.89
CA VAL A 222 -10.65 2.52 -19.33
C VAL A 222 -10.23 3.63 -20.29
N THR A 223 -10.12 4.84 -19.77
CA THR A 223 -9.56 5.99 -20.48
C THR A 223 -8.33 6.48 -19.73
N VAL A 224 -7.18 6.53 -20.40
CA VAL A 224 -5.92 7.04 -19.83
C VAL A 224 -5.74 8.50 -20.26
N ILE A 225 -5.58 9.38 -19.29
CA ILE A 225 -5.48 10.83 -19.49
C ILE A 225 -4.12 11.31 -18.99
N ASP A 226 -3.39 11.98 -19.88
CA ASP A 226 -2.19 12.73 -19.51
C ASP A 226 -2.60 14.08 -18.92
N ALA A 227 -2.36 14.27 -17.63
CA ALA A 227 -2.75 15.48 -16.93
C ALA A 227 -1.91 16.71 -17.30
N ARG A 228 -0.88 16.57 -18.14
CA ARG A 228 -0.11 17.69 -18.72
C ARG A 228 -0.82 18.30 -19.92
N THR A 229 -1.77 17.58 -20.53
CA THR A 229 -2.54 18.10 -21.67
C THR A 229 -3.47 19.24 -21.23
N PRO A 230 -3.86 20.12 -22.15
CA PRO A 230 -4.86 21.13 -21.82
C PRO A 230 -6.17 20.50 -21.35
N ASN A 231 -6.71 21.01 -20.24
CA ASN A 231 -8.04 20.66 -19.72
C ASN A 231 -8.26 19.17 -19.41
N PRO A 232 -7.41 18.48 -18.64
CA PRO A 232 -7.63 17.08 -18.29
C PRO A 232 -8.95 16.86 -17.52
N VAL A 233 -9.40 17.85 -16.75
CA VAL A 233 -10.69 17.83 -16.06
C VAL A 233 -11.84 17.83 -17.05
N ASP A 234 -11.80 18.69 -18.08
CA ASP A 234 -12.88 18.81 -19.06
C ASP A 234 -13.04 17.53 -19.91
N GLN A 235 -11.96 16.79 -20.14
CA GLN A 235 -12.02 15.49 -20.81
C GLN A 235 -12.90 14.51 -20.03
N VAL A 236 -12.70 14.41 -18.70
CA VAL A 236 -13.49 13.54 -17.81
C VAL A 236 -14.94 14.04 -17.71
N VAL A 237 -15.13 15.34 -17.47
CA VAL A 237 -16.45 15.95 -17.27
C VAL A 237 -17.31 15.82 -18.53
N SER A 238 -16.72 16.03 -19.73
CA SER A 238 -17.43 15.88 -21.00
C SER A 238 -17.80 14.43 -21.29
N ALA A 239 -16.87 13.48 -21.08
CA ALA A 239 -17.10 12.06 -21.29
C ALA A 239 -18.20 11.50 -20.36
N THR A 240 -18.33 12.05 -19.17
CA THR A 240 -19.31 11.62 -18.15
C THR A 240 -20.56 12.48 -18.07
N LYS A 241 -20.63 13.55 -18.87
CA LYS A 241 -21.74 14.52 -18.87
C LYS A 241 -21.96 15.16 -17.48
N GLY A 242 -20.87 15.51 -16.80
CA GLY A 242 -20.96 16.22 -15.50
C GLY A 242 -19.96 15.81 -14.42
N GLY A 243 -19.12 14.84 -14.69
CA GLY A 243 -18.09 14.33 -13.79
C GLY A 243 -18.31 12.88 -13.36
N VAL A 244 -17.30 12.29 -12.73
CA VAL A 244 -17.34 10.91 -12.24
C VAL A 244 -18.11 10.80 -10.91
N ASP A 245 -18.64 9.60 -10.64
CA ASP A 245 -19.30 9.31 -9.35
C ASP A 245 -18.31 9.36 -8.19
N VAL A 246 -17.09 8.84 -8.40
CA VAL A 246 -16.04 8.72 -7.38
C VAL A 246 -14.70 9.10 -7.97
N SER A 247 -13.98 9.98 -7.30
CA SER A 247 -12.55 10.22 -7.57
C SER A 247 -11.70 9.66 -6.44
N LEU A 248 -10.68 8.85 -6.80
CA LEU A 248 -9.65 8.35 -5.90
C LEU A 248 -8.39 9.21 -6.09
N GLU A 249 -8.04 10.00 -5.10
CA GLU A 249 -6.84 10.83 -5.11
C GLU A 249 -5.70 10.09 -4.43
N ILE A 250 -4.70 9.69 -5.21
CA ILE A 250 -3.58 8.85 -4.78
C ILE A 250 -2.24 9.59 -4.91
N SER A 251 -2.21 10.69 -5.67
CA SER A 251 -0.97 11.39 -5.99
C SER A 251 -0.42 12.22 -4.83
N GLY A 252 -1.29 12.73 -3.94
CA GLY A 252 -0.93 13.71 -2.92
C GLY A 252 -0.47 15.07 -3.48
N HIS A 253 -0.49 15.26 -4.81
CA HIS A 253 -0.04 16.50 -5.41
C HIS A 253 -1.17 17.54 -5.40
N PRO A 254 -0.92 18.82 -5.02
CA PRO A 254 -1.97 19.85 -4.93
C PRO A 254 -2.82 19.98 -6.21
N ILE A 255 -2.21 19.90 -7.40
CA ILE A 255 -2.95 19.90 -8.67
C ILE A 255 -3.79 18.63 -8.81
N GLY A 256 -3.27 17.46 -8.43
CA GLY A 256 -4.01 16.19 -8.44
C GLY A 256 -5.24 16.25 -7.54
N ILE A 257 -5.10 16.77 -6.34
CA ILE A 257 -6.19 16.98 -5.38
C ILE A 257 -7.28 17.88 -5.99
N ASN A 258 -6.90 19.01 -6.58
CA ASN A 258 -7.85 19.91 -7.22
C ASN A 258 -8.51 19.29 -8.47
N ASN A 259 -7.76 18.52 -9.26
CA ASN A 259 -8.30 17.80 -10.41
C ASN A 259 -9.34 16.75 -9.96
N ALA A 260 -9.03 15.94 -8.93
CA ALA A 260 -9.96 14.95 -8.38
C ALA A 260 -11.28 15.59 -7.93
N ILE A 261 -11.21 16.72 -7.19
CA ILE A 261 -12.38 17.50 -6.77
C ILE A 261 -13.16 18.03 -7.99
N ALA A 262 -12.46 18.59 -8.98
CA ALA A 262 -13.09 19.19 -10.15
C ALA A 262 -13.74 18.15 -11.08
N MET A 263 -13.12 16.96 -11.23
CA MET A 263 -13.62 15.83 -12.02
C MET A 263 -14.85 15.15 -11.43
N THR A 264 -15.08 15.30 -10.12
CA THR A 264 -16.21 14.65 -9.44
C THR A 264 -17.51 15.40 -9.71
N ARG A 265 -18.58 14.67 -10.02
CA ARG A 265 -19.93 15.25 -10.26
C ARG A 265 -20.55 15.82 -8.97
N ALA A 266 -21.64 16.56 -9.10
CA ALA A 266 -22.44 16.96 -7.95
C ALA A 266 -22.94 15.73 -7.16
N ALA A 267 -22.95 15.85 -5.82
CA ALA A 267 -23.24 14.78 -4.87
C ALA A 267 -22.34 13.53 -5.05
N GLY A 268 -21.16 13.68 -5.64
CA GLY A 268 -20.16 12.63 -5.78
C GLY A 268 -19.23 12.52 -4.58
N ASN A 269 -18.32 11.56 -4.63
CA ASN A 269 -17.38 11.26 -3.55
C ASN A 269 -15.93 11.47 -4.01
N VAL A 270 -15.12 12.11 -3.19
CA VAL A 270 -13.67 12.18 -3.34
C VAL A 270 -13.05 11.37 -2.21
N VAL A 271 -12.30 10.34 -2.54
CA VAL A 271 -11.56 9.51 -1.58
C VAL A 271 -10.09 9.84 -1.69
N HIS A 272 -9.50 10.36 -0.61
CA HIS A 272 -8.16 10.91 -0.59
C HIS A 272 -7.24 10.04 0.28
N LEU A 273 -6.20 9.46 -0.34
CA LEU A 273 -5.14 8.69 0.31
C LEU A 273 -3.77 9.36 0.15
N GLY A 274 -3.53 10.05 -0.97
CA GLY A 274 -2.23 10.62 -1.29
C GLY A 274 -1.76 11.63 -0.25
N LEU A 275 -0.55 11.47 0.29
CA LEU A 275 0.01 12.41 1.27
C LEU A 275 0.68 13.59 0.55
N PRO A 276 0.24 14.83 0.78
CA PRO A 276 0.90 16.00 0.21
C PRO A 276 2.26 16.23 0.90
N LYS A 277 3.24 16.71 0.12
CA LYS A 277 4.56 17.09 0.68
C LYS A 277 4.51 18.29 1.61
N ALA A 278 3.52 19.16 1.45
CA ALA A 278 3.29 20.33 2.29
C ALA A 278 1.95 20.19 3.02
N ASP A 279 1.91 20.54 4.31
CA ASP A 279 0.70 20.44 5.13
C ASP A 279 -0.43 21.37 4.65
N ASN A 280 -0.10 22.42 3.91
CA ASN A 280 -1.08 23.37 3.38
C ASN A 280 -1.43 23.03 1.92
N VAL A 281 -2.70 22.70 1.68
CA VAL A 281 -3.25 22.51 0.34
C VAL A 281 -4.38 23.49 0.10
N THR A 282 -4.25 24.29 -0.97
CA THR A 282 -5.31 25.22 -1.42
C THR A 282 -6.30 24.46 -2.30
N ILE A 283 -7.59 24.50 -1.95
CA ILE A 283 -8.67 24.02 -2.80
C ILE A 283 -9.15 25.19 -3.66
N GLU A 284 -8.92 25.08 -4.97
CA GLU A 284 -9.30 26.09 -5.95
C GLU A 284 -10.81 26.15 -6.14
N ARG A 285 -11.35 27.37 -6.24
CA ARG A 285 -12.79 27.59 -6.44
C ARG A 285 -13.64 26.81 -5.46
N PHE A 286 -13.25 26.83 -4.17
CA PHE A 286 -13.84 26.01 -3.11
C PHE A 286 -15.39 26.01 -3.14
N SER A 287 -16.02 27.20 -3.22
CA SER A 287 -17.48 27.30 -3.28
C SER A 287 -18.05 26.54 -4.49
N LYS A 288 -17.49 26.76 -5.71
CA LYS A 288 -17.99 26.18 -6.94
C LYS A 288 -17.71 24.69 -7.05
N ASN A 289 -16.47 24.30 -6.76
CA ASN A 289 -16.00 22.93 -7.00
C ASN A 289 -16.33 21.95 -5.88
N PHE A 290 -16.54 22.47 -4.66
CA PHE A 290 -16.78 21.62 -3.50
C PHE A 290 -18.16 21.86 -2.87
N ILE A 291 -18.45 23.09 -2.40
CA ILE A 291 -19.69 23.37 -1.65
C ILE A 291 -20.93 23.26 -2.53
N PHE A 292 -20.97 23.93 -3.70
CA PHE A 292 -22.16 23.90 -4.57
C PHE A 292 -22.36 22.55 -5.26
N LYS A 293 -21.32 21.74 -5.33
CA LYS A 293 -21.45 20.34 -5.76
C LYS A 293 -21.96 19.42 -4.64
N GLY A 294 -21.92 19.83 -3.37
CA GLY A 294 -22.28 18.97 -2.24
C GLY A 294 -21.41 17.72 -2.19
N LEU A 295 -20.09 17.88 -2.39
CA LEU A 295 -19.17 16.73 -2.40
C LEU A 295 -18.97 16.16 -1.01
N THR A 296 -18.77 14.84 -0.94
CA THR A 296 -18.24 14.18 0.26
C THR A 296 -16.76 13.88 0.07
N LEU A 297 -15.92 14.37 0.99
CA LEU A 297 -14.50 14.07 1.04
C LEU A 297 -14.24 13.03 2.13
N HIS A 298 -13.65 11.91 1.73
CA HIS A 298 -13.23 10.83 2.63
C HIS A 298 -11.71 10.83 2.73
N ALA A 299 -11.17 11.10 3.91
CA ALA A 299 -9.76 10.88 4.20
C ALA A 299 -9.52 9.41 4.51
N VAL A 300 -8.49 8.83 3.92
CA VAL A 300 -8.10 7.44 4.14
C VAL A 300 -6.65 7.41 4.64
N ILE A 301 -6.41 6.65 5.69
CA ILE A 301 -5.08 6.31 6.18
C ILE A 301 -4.96 4.80 6.33
N GLY A 302 -3.94 4.23 5.69
CA GLY A 302 -3.65 2.79 5.80
C GLY A 302 -4.85 1.90 5.47
N ARG A 303 -5.02 0.87 6.29
CA ARG A 303 -6.07 -0.15 6.20
C ARG A 303 -6.95 -0.13 7.44
N GLU A 304 -8.25 -0.33 7.31
CA GLU A 304 -9.08 -0.71 8.47
C GLU A 304 -8.59 -2.09 8.96
N MET A 305 -7.85 -2.09 10.07
CA MET A 305 -7.16 -3.29 10.59
C MET A 305 -8.13 -4.44 10.71
N PHE A 306 -7.70 -5.59 10.19
CA PHE A 306 -8.38 -6.87 10.00
C PHE A 306 -9.52 -6.85 8.96
N ARG A 307 -10.46 -5.92 9.01
CA ARG A 307 -11.56 -5.84 8.04
C ARG A 307 -11.06 -5.73 6.59
N THR A 308 -10.09 -4.85 6.35
CA THR A 308 -9.51 -4.71 4.99
C THR A 308 -8.74 -5.96 4.57
N TRP A 309 -8.08 -6.66 5.50
CA TRP A 309 -7.44 -7.94 5.22
C TRP A 309 -8.45 -8.99 4.76
N GLU A 310 -9.58 -9.11 5.45
CA GLU A 310 -10.66 -10.03 5.08
C GLU A 310 -11.22 -9.71 3.70
N GLN A 311 -11.53 -8.43 3.43
CA GLN A 311 -12.03 -7.98 2.14
C GLN A 311 -11.02 -8.26 1.00
N MET A 312 -9.76 -7.96 1.21
CA MET A 312 -8.69 -8.17 0.23
C MET A 312 -8.50 -9.65 -0.11
N LEU A 313 -8.44 -10.51 0.91
CA LEU A 313 -8.31 -11.95 0.71
C LEU A 313 -9.54 -12.55 0.04
N ASP A 314 -10.74 -12.07 0.35
CA ASP A 314 -11.99 -12.46 -0.34
C ASP A 314 -11.95 -12.09 -1.84
N LEU A 315 -11.47 -10.89 -2.19
CA LEU A 315 -11.31 -10.48 -3.59
C LEU A 315 -10.31 -11.40 -4.33
N ILE A 316 -9.18 -11.70 -3.70
CA ILE A 316 -8.17 -12.61 -4.28
C ILE A 316 -8.76 -14.02 -4.45
N GLN A 317 -9.45 -14.56 -3.45
CA GLN A 317 -10.09 -15.89 -3.54
C GLN A 317 -11.18 -15.94 -4.62
N LYS A 318 -11.84 -14.82 -4.91
CA LYS A 318 -12.79 -14.68 -6.02
C LYS A 318 -12.13 -14.51 -7.38
N GLY A 319 -10.80 -14.51 -7.45
CA GLY A 319 -10.02 -14.48 -8.69
C GLY A 319 -9.45 -13.12 -9.08
N MET A 320 -9.42 -12.15 -8.17
CA MET A 320 -8.67 -10.91 -8.43
C MET A 320 -7.17 -11.22 -8.53
N ASP A 321 -6.59 -10.96 -9.68
CA ASP A 321 -5.17 -11.20 -9.95
C ASP A 321 -4.39 -9.90 -9.89
N VAL A 322 -3.37 -9.87 -9.03
CA VAL A 322 -2.47 -8.72 -8.81
C VAL A 322 -0.99 -9.08 -9.07
N HIS A 323 -0.74 -10.26 -9.62
CA HIS A 323 0.62 -10.75 -9.83
C HIS A 323 1.45 -9.84 -10.73
N GLU A 324 0.85 -9.30 -11.80
CA GLU A 324 1.52 -8.41 -12.76
C GLU A 324 1.94 -7.05 -12.18
N LEU A 325 1.48 -6.71 -10.99
CA LEU A 325 1.93 -5.50 -10.29
C LEU A 325 3.37 -5.62 -9.77
N VAL A 326 3.86 -6.85 -9.57
CA VAL A 326 5.27 -7.11 -9.23
C VAL A 326 6.11 -7.05 -10.49
N SER A 327 6.89 -5.97 -10.62
CA SER A 327 7.70 -5.72 -11.83
C SER A 327 9.15 -6.15 -11.70
N ALA A 328 9.64 -6.37 -10.48
CA ALA A 328 10.99 -6.86 -10.22
C ALA A 328 11.06 -7.75 -8.98
N GLU A 329 11.93 -8.75 -9.05
CA GLU A 329 12.20 -9.71 -7.99
C GLU A 329 13.71 -9.80 -7.77
N MET A 330 14.17 -9.67 -6.50
CA MET A 330 15.59 -9.53 -6.18
C MET A 330 15.95 -10.29 -4.89
N GLY A 331 17.24 -10.57 -4.70
CA GLY A 331 17.77 -10.98 -3.40
C GLY A 331 17.86 -9.82 -2.43
N LEU A 332 17.94 -10.11 -1.13
CA LEU A 332 18.13 -9.06 -0.11
C LEU A 332 19.45 -8.29 -0.31
N ASP A 333 20.44 -8.92 -0.91
CA ASP A 333 21.74 -8.31 -1.22
C ASP A 333 21.62 -7.15 -2.24
N ASP A 334 20.55 -7.18 -3.07
CA ASP A 334 20.28 -6.17 -4.10
C ASP A 334 19.33 -5.05 -3.62
N PHE A 335 19.05 -4.97 -2.32
CA PHE A 335 18.11 -4.02 -1.73
C PHE A 335 18.34 -2.57 -2.19
N GLY A 336 19.58 -2.09 -2.17
CA GLY A 336 19.91 -0.73 -2.60
C GLY A 336 19.50 -0.46 -4.06
N THR A 337 19.82 -1.39 -4.96
CA THR A 337 19.39 -1.33 -6.36
C THR A 337 17.87 -1.33 -6.49
N GLY A 338 17.17 -2.15 -5.68
CA GLY A 338 15.71 -2.22 -5.65
C GLY A 338 15.08 -0.90 -5.24
N VAL A 339 15.57 -0.27 -4.16
CA VAL A 339 15.11 1.04 -3.67
C VAL A 339 15.33 2.13 -4.71
N ASP A 340 16.51 2.17 -5.34
CA ASP A 340 16.85 3.17 -6.36
C ASP A 340 15.94 3.05 -7.59
N ARG A 341 15.75 1.84 -8.13
CA ARG A 341 14.89 1.59 -9.30
C ARG A 341 13.43 1.92 -9.00
N PHE A 342 12.96 1.53 -7.83
CA PHE A 342 11.60 1.84 -7.39
C PHE A 342 11.41 3.36 -7.19
N GLY A 343 12.36 4.04 -6.53
CA GLY A 343 12.33 5.50 -6.32
C GLY A 343 12.37 6.32 -7.62
N GLN A 344 13.05 5.82 -8.66
CA GLN A 344 13.06 6.40 -10.01
C GLN A 344 11.81 6.07 -10.84
N GLY A 345 10.84 5.34 -10.28
CA GLY A 345 9.62 4.90 -10.97
C GLY A 345 9.88 3.92 -12.13
N LEU A 346 11.06 3.27 -12.14
CA LEU A 346 11.39 2.22 -13.11
C LEU A 346 10.57 0.96 -12.88
N GLU A 347 10.29 0.69 -11.60
CA GLU A 347 9.50 -0.45 -11.15
C GLU A 347 8.16 -0.01 -10.56
N SER A 348 7.11 -0.81 -10.72
CA SER A 348 5.84 -0.60 -10.05
C SER A 348 5.83 -1.25 -8.66
N LYS A 349 6.41 -2.44 -8.51
CA LYS A 349 6.62 -3.08 -7.22
C LYS A 349 7.83 -4.00 -7.27
N VAL A 350 8.71 -3.89 -6.26
CA VAL A 350 9.90 -4.72 -6.10
C VAL A 350 9.68 -5.67 -4.94
N VAL A 351 9.91 -6.95 -5.16
CA VAL A 351 9.85 -8.00 -4.13
C VAL A 351 11.25 -8.55 -3.86
N LEU A 352 11.60 -8.65 -2.59
CA LEU A 352 12.87 -9.17 -2.09
C LEU A 352 12.69 -10.56 -1.49
N TYR A 353 13.70 -11.39 -1.63
CA TYR A 353 13.77 -12.73 -1.06
C TYR A 353 14.88 -12.85 -0.03
N PRO A 354 14.62 -12.58 1.27
CA PRO A 354 15.66 -12.61 2.30
C PRO A 354 16.29 -13.99 2.50
N ASN A 355 15.52 -15.06 2.28
CA ASN A 355 15.94 -16.45 2.41
C ASN A 355 16.17 -17.15 1.04
N GLY A 356 16.33 -16.37 -0.04
CA GLY A 356 16.38 -16.87 -1.41
C GLY A 356 14.98 -17.12 -2.00
N LYS A 357 14.88 -17.05 -3.33
CA LYS A 357 13.61 -17.28 -4.04
C LYS A 357 13.17 -18.73 -3.83
N PRO A 358 11.92 -18.99 -3.42
CA PRO A 358 11.40 -20.37 -3.36
C PRO A 358 11.52 -21.04 -4.72
N ARG A 359 11.88 -22.34 -4.69
CA ARG A 359 11.98 -23.19 -5.90
C ARG A 359 10.62 -23.62 -6.39
#